data_47c3088b04865a27577bb493092b5a62
#
_entry.id   47c3088b04865a27577bb493092b5a62
#
_cell.length_a   1.000
_cell.length_b   1.000
_cell.length_c   1.000
_cell.angle_alpha   90.00
_cell.angle_beta   90.00
_cell.angle_gamma   90.00
#
_symmetry.space_group_name_H-M   'P 1'
#
loop_
_entity.id
_entity.type
_entity.pdbx_description
1 polymer ?
#
loop_
_entity_poly.entity_id
_entity_poly.type
_entity_poly.pdbx_seq_one_letter_code
_entity_poly.pdbx_strand_id
1 'polypeptide(L)' 'MVKVIHVQLMEGRKNYYFGSIPAIYSVLTAENIGIKQRSLERVGLSIGGVVLNKKAIIRASELIRAKTNRKGK' A
#
# COMPACT_ATOMS: atom_id res chain seq x y z
N MET A 1 13.46 -8.70 -3.55
CA MET A 1 12.84 -7.43 -3.12
C MET A 1 11.33 -7.54 -3.24
N VAL A 2 10.63 -7.30 -2.15
CA VAL A 2 9.18 -7.41 -2.14
C VAL A 2 8.59 -6.03 -1.86
N LYS A 3 7.72 -5.59 -2.76
CA LYS A 3 7.05 -4.32 -2.61
C LYS A 3 5.79 -4.49 -1.77
N VAL A 4 5.62 -3.63 -0.79
CA VAL A 4 4.44 -3.62 0.06
C VAL A 4 3.76 -2.27 -0.12
N ILE A 5 2.46 -2.30 -0.34
CA ILE A 5 1.67 -1.08 -0.44
C ILE A 5 0.86 -0.94 0.83
N HIS A 6 1.13 0.12 1.57
CA HIS A 6 0.43 0.42 2.80
C HIS A 6 -0.67 1.42 2.51
N VAL A 7 -1.90 1.05 2.84
CA VAL A 7 -3.04 1.93 2.69
C VAL A 7 -3.59 2.24 4.08
N GLN A 8 -3.56 3.49 4.44
CA GLN A 8 -4.11 3.94 5.71
C GLN A 8 -5.37 4.73 5.41
N LEU A 9 -6.51 4.21 5.85
CA LEU A 9 -7.78 4.92 5.69
C LEU A 9 -7.91 5.95 6.80
N MET A 10 -8.28 7.17 6.42
CA MET A 10 -8.46 8.23 7.40
C MET A 10 -9.66 7.98 8.29
N GLU A 11 -10.73 7.50 7.70
CA GLU A 11 -11.91 7.16 8.46
C GLU A 11 -11.68 5.84 9.19
N GLY A 12 -11.80 5.85 10.51
CA GLY A 12 -11.59 4.66 11.31
C GLY A 12 -10.14 4.31 11.53
N ARG A 13 -9.23 5.04 10.92
CA ARG A 13 -7.77 4.84 11.09
C ARG A 13 -7.35 3.41 10.84
N LYS A 14 -7.90 2.80 9.79
CA LYS A 14 -7.58 1.43 9.45
C LYS A 14 -6.36 1.36 8.56
N ASN A 15 -5.54 0.36 8.79
CA ASN A 15 -4.32 0.14 8.02
C ASN A 15 -4.40 -1.18 7.29
N TYR A 16 -3.99 -1.18 6.03
CA TYR A 16 -3.98 -2.37 5.20
C TYR A 16 -2.63 -2.48 4.50
N TYR A 17 -2.22 -3.71 4.22
CA TYR A 17 -0.96 -3.97 3.55
C TYR A 17 -1.23 -4.89 2.37
N PHE A 18 -0.78 -4.50 1.19
CA PHE A 18 -1.05 -5.24 -0.05
C PHE A 18 0.24 -5.46 -0.82
N GLY A 19 0.25 -6.50 -1.64
CA GLY A 19 1.39 -6.79 -2.49
C GLY A 19 1.33 -6.14 -3.85
N SER A 20 0.17 -5.62 -4.23
CA SER A 20 -0.01 -5.00 -5.54
C SER A 20 -1.21 -4.07 -5.52
N ILE A 21 -1.29 -3.21 -6.54
CA ILE A 21 -2.42 -2.29 -6.66
C ILE A 21 -3.73 -3.04 -6.90
N PRO A 22 -3.79 -4.06 -7.79
CA PRO A 22 -5.02 -4.82 -7.93
C PRO A 22 -5.50 -5.45 -6.63
N ALA A 23 -4.57 -5.87 -5.76
CA ALA A 23 -4.94 -6.47 -4.49
C ALA A 23 -5.69 -5.46 -3.60
N ILE A 24 -5.35 -4.19 -3.70
CA ILE A 24 -6.04 -3.15 -2.93
C ILE A 24 -7.53 -3.18 -3.28
N TYR A 25 -7.83 -3.20 -4.57
CA TYR A 25 -9.21 -3.10 -5.03
C TYR A 25 -9.97 -4.42 -4.96
N SER A 26 -9.31 -5.49 -4.56
CA SER A 26 -10.00 -6.74 -4.26
C SER A 26 -10.61 -6.70 -2.85
N VAL A 27 -10.16 -5.78 -2.00
CA VAL A 27 -10.62 -5.65 -0.63
C VAL A 27 -11.33 -4.32 -0.41
N LEU A 28 -10.79 -3.25 -0.97
CA LEU A 28 -11.32 -1.91 -0.79
C LEU A 28 -11.87 -1.39 -2.11
N THR A 29 -12.74 -0.39 -2.03
CA THR A 29 -13.31 0.21 -3.23
C THR A 29 -12.66 1.56 -3.49
N ALA A 30 -12.87 2.08 -4.72
CA ALA A 30 -12.39 3.42 -5.05
C ALA A 30 -13.01 4.46 -4.13
N GLU A 31 -14.22 4.22 -3.65
CA GLU A 31 -14.87 5.14 -2.73
C GLU A 31 -14.19 5.14 -1.37
N ASN A 32 -13.72 3.98 -0.91
CA ASN A 32 -13.01 3.89 0.35
C ASN A 32 -11.69 4.65 0.30
N ILE A 33 -10.99 4.53 -0.82
CA ILE A 33 -9.63 5.05 -0.97
C ILE A 33 -9.62 6.48 -1.49
N GLY A 34 -10.63 6.83 -2.28
CA GLY A 34 -10.70 8.16 -2.86
C GLY A 34 -10.00 8.29 -4.20
N ILE A 35 -9.54 7.18 -4.78
CA ILE A 35 -8.88 7.18 -6.07
C ILE A 35 -9.20 5.87 -6.78
N LYS A 36 -9.41 5.93 -8.08
CA LYS A 36 -9.70 4.74 -8.87
C LYS A 36 -8.43 3.95 -9.15
N GLN A 37 -8.59 2.64 -9.34
CA GLN A 37 -7.46 1.78 -9.61
C GLN A 37 -6.64 2.26 -10.80
N ARG A 38 -7.31 2.60 -11.90
CA ARG A 38 -6.62 3.07 -13.09
C ARG A 38 -5.78 4.31 -12.80
N SER A 39 -6.32 5.23 -12.03
CA SER A 39 -5.62 6.46 -11.70
C SER A 39 -4.40 6.16 -10.84
N LEU A 40 -4.56 5.25 -9.88
CA LEU A 40 -3.45 4.88 -9.00
C LEU A 40 -2.34 4.19 -9.79
N GLU A 41 -2.72 3.33 -10.73
CA GLU A 41 -1.74 2.66 -11.59
C GLU A 41 -1.02 3.65 -12.49
N ARG A 42 -1.73 4.67 -12.95
CA ARG A 42 -1.13 5.70 -13.80
C ARG A 42 -0.11 6.54 -13.04
N VAL A 43 -0.32 6.75 -11.76
CA VAL A 43 0.64 7.48 -10.94
C VAL A 43 1.98 6.77 -10.90
N GLY A 44 1.96 5.44 -11.10
CA GLY A 44 3.19 4.68 -11.09
C GLY A 44 3.81 4.60 -9.70
N LEU A 45 3.01 4.16 -8.74
CA LEU A 45 3.46 4.07 -7.36
C LEU A 45 4.66 3.16 -7.24
N SER A 46 5.81 3.72 -6.96
CA SER A 46 7.04 2.97 -6.81
C SER A 46 7.48 2.99 -5.36
N ILE A 47 8.45 2.13 -5.03
CA ILE A 47 8.98 2.07 -3.68
C ILE A 47 9.47 3.45 -3.27
N GLY A 48 9.02 3.91 -2.11
CA GLY A 48 9.30 5.26 -1.63
C GLY A 48 8.26 6.28 -2.03
N GLY A 49 7.32 5.89 -2.91
CA GLY A 49 6.27 6.81 -3.34
C GLY A 49 5.14 6.91 -2.34
N VAL A 50 4.48 8.04 -2.34
CA VAL A 50 3.34 8.30 -1.45
C VAL A 50 2.26 9.01 -2.25
N VAL A 51 1.02 8.56 -2.10
CA VAL A 51 -0.15 9.21 -2.66
C VAL A 51 -1.04 9.65 -1.50
N LEU A 52 -1.31 10.93 -1.44
CA LEU A 52 -2.15 11.50 -0.38
C LEU A 52 -3.46 11.98 -0.96
N ASN A 53 -4.55 11.69 -0.26
CA ASN A 53 -5.82 12.33 -0.56
C ASN A 53 -6.62 12.43 0.74
N LYS A 54 -7.84 12.95 0.65
CA LYS A 54 -8.64 13.21 1.83
C LYS A 54 -9.09 11.93 2.53
N LYS A 55 -9.12 10.82 1.83
CA LYS A 55 -9.67 9.58 2.37
C LYS A 55 -8.62 8.58 2.79
N ALA A 56 -7.44 8.62 2.19
CA ALA A 56 -6.42 7.63 2.46
C ALA A 56 -5.03 8.13 2.16
N ILE A 57 -4.06 7.52 2.81
CA ILE A 57 -2.65 7.70 2.51
C ILE A 57 -2.17 6.37 1.97
N ILE A 58 -1.59 6.39 0.77
CA ILE A 58 -1.12 5.17 0.12
C ILE A 58 0.39 5.30 -0.07
N ARG A 59 1.13 4.35 0.46
CA ARG A 59 2.58 4.34 0.38
C ARG A 59 3.07 3.03 -0.19
N ALA A 60 4.13 3.09 -0.98
CA ALA A 60 4.80 1.89 -1.44
C ALA A 60 6.15 1.80 -0.75
N SER A 61 6.43 0.67 -0.18
CA SER A 61 7.66 0.42 0.56
C SER A 61 8.20 -0.94 0.22
N GLU A 62 9.44 -1.17 0.59
CA GLU A 62 10.05 -2.47 0.45
C GLU A 62 9.87 -3.24 1.74
N LEU A 63 9.44 -4.50 1.62
CA LEU A 63 9.32 -5.36 2.79
C LEU A 63 10.72 -5.82 3.21
N ILE A 64 11.10 -5.48 4.41
CA ILE A 64 12.38 -5.91 4.96
C ILE A 64 12.16 -7.20 5.73
N ARG A 65 12.87 -8.26 5.33
CA ARG A 65 12.74 -9.56 5.97
C ARG A 65 14.05 -9.92 6.65
N ALA A 66 13.92 -10.53 7.82
CA ALA A 66 15.08 -11.03 8.53
C ALA A 66 15.69 -12.17 7.73
N LYS A 67 16.98 -12.15 7.60
CA LYS A 67 17.67 -13.22 6.91
C LYS A 67 18.33 -14.10 7.87
N THR A 68 18.51 -14.54 8.38
CA THR A 68 19.42 -15.21 9.16
C THR A 68 19.07 -15.95 10.22
N ASN A 69 19.22 -15.32 9.70
CA ASN A 69 18.95 -15.51 10.39
C ASN A 69 19.00 -16.07 11.17
N ARG A 70 19.09 -16.28 11.17
CA ARG A 70 19.08 -16.36 11.92
C ARG A 70 19.23 -16.61 12.84
N LYS A 71 19.55 -16.67 13.01
CA LYS A 71 19.73 -16.61 13.93
C LYS A 71 19.50 -16.48 14.71
N GLY A 72 19.52 -16.51 14.71
CA GLY A 72 19.20 -16.15 15.50
C GLY A 72 19.18 -16.11 15.97
N LYS A 73 19.42 -16.24 16.02
CA LYS A 73 19.36 -15.87 16.52
C LYS A 73 19.30 -15.90 16.85
#